data_96886b79ab273084669fbe4de14a9371
#
_entry.id   96886b79ab273084669fbe4de14a9371
#
_cell.length_a   1.000
_cell.length_b   1.000
_cell.length_c   1.000
_cell.angle_alpha   90.00
_cell.angle_beta   90.00
_cell.angle_gamma   90.00
#
_symmetry.space_group_name_H-M   'P 1'
#
loop_
_entity.id
_entity.type
_entity.pdbx_description
1 polymer ?
#
loop_
_entity_poly.entity_id
_entity_poly.type
_entity_poly.pdbx_seq_one_letter_code
_entity_poly.pdbx_strand_id
1 'polypeptide(L)'
;LQEKHQYPVRYVSSEGHEDVMIEHVTAVNGNDQEAASEAIAGCDIMATAVGARILKFIVPNIVEGLRKRWARTDAPLNIIICENLNDANKILEGMLKEQLSEEEKALFDARVGLVEASIGRMVPVQTEEMKDGDPMRVCVERYGFLPVDLAAFKGEVPEIQNLVPFEPFDFYIKRKLFIHNMGHATCAYLGGYVGRKYIYQ
;
A
#
# COMPACT_ATOMS: atom_id res chain seq x y z
N LEU A 1 15.06 -10.70 -6.09
CA LEU A 1 15.31 -9.45 -5.36
C LEU A 1 16.53 -9.56 -4.45
N GLN A 2 16.66 -10.61 -3.66
CA GLN A 2 17.79 -10.80 -2.74
C GLN A 2 19.17 -10.81 -3.41
N GLU A 3 19.27 -11.25 -4.67
CA GLU A 3 20.54 -11.31 -5.41
C GLU A 3 20.87 -10.03 -6.17
N LYS A 4 19.85 -9.47 -6.85
CA LYS A 4 20.06 -8.34 -7.77
C LYS A 4 19.71 -6.98 -7.18
N HIS A 5 18.96 -6.95 -6.08
CA HIS A 5 18.45 -5.73 -5.42
C HIS A 5 17.73 -4.75 -6.37
N GLN A 6 17.12 -5.28 -7.44
CA GLN A 6 16.41 -4.49 -8.44
C GLN A 6 15.35 -5.32 -9.17
N TYR A 7 14.38 -4.64 -9.78
CA TYR A 7 13.38 -5.26 -10.67
C TYR A 7 12.90 -4.24 -11.72
N PRO A 8 12.49 -4.71 -12.93
CA PRO A 8 11.99 -3.83 -13.96
C PRO A 8 10.51 -3.49 -13.76
N VAL A 9 10.18 -2.21 -13.94
CA VAL A 9 8.82 -1.71 -14.08
C VAL A 9 8.61 -1.23 -15.49
N ARG A 10 7.54 -1.70 -16.14
CA ARG A 10 7.14 -1.28 -17.48
C ARG A 10 5.94 -0.35 -17.40
N TYR A 11 6.15 0.91 -17.76
CA TYR A 11 5.07 1.86 -17.96
C TYR A 11 4.43 1.62 -19.33
N VAL A 12 3.12 1.34 -19.34
CA VAL A 12 2.35 1.05 -20.56
C VAL A 12 1.39 2.20 -20.86
N SER A 13 1.33 2.59 -22.14
CA SER A 13 0.39 3.59 -22.65
C SER A 13 -0.14 3.19 -24.02
N SER A 14 -1.07 3.97 -24.59
CA SER A 14 -1.54 3.78 -25.98
C SER A 14 -0.45 4.02 -27.04
N GLU A 15 0.62 4.73 -26.68
CA GLU A 15 1.72 5.07 -27.60
C GLU A 15 2.90 4.08 -27.53
N GLY A 16 2.87 3.13 -26.59
CA GLY A 16 3.91 2.16 -26.38
C GLY A 16 4.24 1.94 -24.91
N HIS A 17 5.47 1.51 -24.65
CA HIS A 17 5.93 1.26 -23.29
C HIS A 17 7.33 1.82 -23.05
N GLU A 18 7.66 2.00 -21.77
CA GLU A 18 8.98 2.39 -21.28
C GLU A 18 9.35 1.52 -20.08
N ASP A 19 10.55 0.94 -20.11
CA ASP A 19 11.08 0.13 -19.01
C ASP A 19 11.97 0.99 -18.11
N VAL A 20 11.71 0.93 -16.80
CA VAL A 20 12.52 1.58 -15.76
C VAL A 20 12.98 0.53 -14.76
N MET A 21 14.25 0.56 -14.40
CA MET A 21 14.80 -0.30 -13.35
C MET A 21 14.61 0.35 -11.99
N ILE A 22 13.93 -0.36 -11.07
CA ILE A 22 13.83 0.04 -9.67
C ILE A 22 14.97 -0.65 -8.93
N GLU A 23 15.86 0.15 -8.37
CA GLU A 23 17.08 -0.29 -7.70
C GLU A 23 16.99 -0.15 -6.17
N HIS A 24 18.01 -0.66 -5.46
CA HIS A 24 18.10 -0.61 -4.00
C HIS A 24 16.94 -1.31 -3.26
N VAL A 25 16.41 -2.38 -3.86
CA VAL A 25 15.30 -3.16 -3.30
C VAL A 25 15.83 -4.41 -2.63
N THR A 26 15.38 -4.66 -1.41
CA THR A 26 15.62 -5.91 -0.68
C THR A 26 14.32 -6.65 -0.43
N ALA A 27 14.39 -7.94 -0.13
CA ALA A 27 13.24 -8.76 0.21
C ALA A 27 13.51 -9.55 1.47
N VAL A 28 12.52 -9.57 2.36
CA VAL A 28 12.51 -10.35 3.59
C VAL A 28 11.41 -11.39 3.47
N ASN A 29 11.65 -12.61 3.95
CA ASN A 29 10.61 -13.63 4.01
C ASN A 29 9.61 -13.27 5.11
N GLY A 30 8.37 -12.95 4.74
CA GLY A 30 7.32 -12.57 5.68
C GLY A 30 6.88 -13.68 6.65
N ASN A 31 7.24 -14.95 6.38
CA ASN A 31 7.05 -16.06 7.30
C ASN A 31 8.17 -16.19 8.36
N ASP A 32 9.27 -15.48 8.16
CA ASP A 32 10.31 -15.31 9.18
C ASP A 32 9.96 -14.08 10.02
N GLN A 33 9.28 -14.33 11.14
CA GLN A 33 8.80 -13.28 12.03
C GLN A 33 9.95 -12.43 12.58
N GLU A 34 11.09 -13.04 12.89
CA GLU A 34 12.25 -12.29 13.41
C GLU A 34 12.78 -11.31 12.37
N ALA A 35 13.02 -11.77 11.14
CA ALA A 35 13.50 -10.92 10.06
C ALA A 35 12.47 -9.85 9.64
N ALA A 36 11.18 -10.20 9.59
CA ALA A 36 10.12 -9.26 9.25
C ALA A 36 9.93 -8.18 10.31
N SER A 37 9.89 -8.55 11.59
CA SER A 37 9.75 -7.59 12.70
C SER A 37 10.99 -6.70 12.84
N GLU A 38 12.18 -7.20 12.56
CA GLU A 38 13.40 -6.42 12.54
C GLU A 38 13.39 -5.35 11.42
N ALA A 39 12.94 -5.72 10.22
CA ALA A 39 12.76 -4.77 9.13
C ALA A 39 11.74 -3.66 9.47
N ILE A 40 10.64 -4.02 10.13
CA ILE A 40 9.62 -3.04 10.59
C ILE A 40 10.21 -2.14 11.69
N ALA A 41 10.97 -2.69 12.62
CA ALA A 41 11.58 -1.91 13.69
C ALA A 41 12.54 -0.84 13.17
N GLY A 42 13.25 -1.14 12.09
CA GLY A 42 14.30 -0.27 11.49
C GLY A 42 13.83 0.68 10.40
N CYS A 43 12.58 0.58 9.91
CA CYS A 43 12.13 1.42 8.80
C CYS A 43 11.71 2.83 9.25
N ASP A 44 11.88 3.82 8.37
CA ASP A 44 11.43 5.20 8.61
C ASP A 44 9.94 5.39 8.30
N ILE A 45 9.45 4.63 7.33
CA ILE A 45 8.04 4.59 6.91
C ILE A 45 7.69 3.18 6.45
N MET A 46 6.46 2.78 6.68
CA MET A 46 5.93 1.47 6.27
C MET A 46 4.71 1.67 5.36
N ALA A 47 4.45 0.72 4.45
CA ALA A 47 3.19 0.63 3.72
C ALA A 47 2.65 -0.80 3.74
N THR A 48 1.31 -0.94 3.74
CA THR A 48 0.64 -2.23 3.53
C THR A 48 0.02 -2.27 2.14
N ALA A 49 0.16 -3.40 1.45
CA ALA A 49 -0.44 -3.65 0.13
C ALA A 49 -0.60 -5.17 -0.08
N VAL A 50 -1.16 -5.85 0.91
CA VAL A 50 -1.27 -7.32 0.94
C VAL A 50 -2.64 -7.84 0.54
N GLY A 51 -3.62 -6.95 0.46
CA GLY A 51 -5.02 -7.26 0.26
C GLY A 51 -5.79 -7.50 1.57
N ALA A 52 -7.02 -7.01 1.63
CA ALA A 52 -7.84 -6.97 2.84
C ALA A 52 -7.96 -8.32 3.60
N ARG A 53 -7.96 -9.44 2.86
CA ARG A 53 -8.08 -10.79 3.46
C ARG A 53 -6.79 -11.25 4.15
N ILE A 54 -5.65 -10.71 3.73
CA ILE A 54 -4.32 -11.10 4.21
C ILE A 54 -3.87 -10.21 5.37
N LEU A 55 -4.45 -9.03 5.52
CA LEU A 55 -4.04 -8.02 6.49
C LEU A 55 -3.87 -8.60 7.92
N LYS A 56 -4.81 -9.45 8.37
CA LYS A 56 -4.75 -10.10 9.68
C LYS A 56 -3.50 -10.97 9.91
N PHE A 57 -2.89 -11.51 8.85
CA PHE A 57 -1.75 -12.41 8.97
C PHE A 57 -0.42 -11.66 9.13
N ILE A 58 -0.36 -10.37 8.76
CA ILE A 58 0.83 -9.54 8.96
C ILE A 58 0.81 -8.80 10.31
N VAL A 59 -0.33 -8.75 10.99
CA VAL A 59 -0.49 -8.09 12.31
C VAL A 59 0.53 -8.57 13.34
N PRO A 60 0.80 -9.87 13.54
CA PRO A 60 1.80 -10.31 14.50
C PRO A 60 3.21 -9.78 14.22
N ASN A 61 3.61 -9.71 12.94
CA ASN A 61 4.90 -9.15 12.55
C ASN A 61 4.97 -7.65 12.83
N ILE A 62 3.86 -6.92 12.61
CA ILE A 62 3.79 -5.48 12.88
C ILE A 62 3.88 -5.24 14.39
N VAL A 63 3.12 -5.96 15.19
CA VAL A 63 3.13 -5.81 16.67
C VAL A 63 4.53 -6.05 17.23
N GLU A 64 5.18 -7.14 16.80
CA GLU A 64 6.54 -7.47 17.26
C GLU A 64 7.56 -6.42 16.78
N GLY A 65 7.42 -5.95 15.55
CA GLY A 65 8.25 -4.86 15.02
C GLY A 65 8.08 -3.55 15.78
N LEU A 66 6.85 -3.19 16.17
CA LEU A 66 6.59 -2.02 17.01
C LEU A 66 7.21 -2.15 18.40
N ARG A 67 7.12 -3.33 19.05
CA ARG A 67 7.77 -3.60 20.34
C ARG A 67 9.28 -3.41 20.27
N LYS A 68 9.92 -3.98 19.25
CA LYS A 68 11.35 -3.81 19.01
C LYS A 68 11.73 -2.34 18.75
N ARG A 69 10.91 -1.62 17.96
CA ARG A 69 11.11 -0.20 17.69
C ARG A 69 11.02 0.63 18.97
N TRP A 70 9.97 0.47 19.78
CA TRP A 70 9.77 1.23 21.02
C TRP A 70 10.86 0.99 22.06
N ALA A 71 11.50 -0.18 22.03
CA ALA A 71 12.67 -0.45 22.85
C ALA A 71 13.94 0.31 22.42
N ARG A 72 13.98 0.86 21.20
CA ARG A 72 15.17 1.47 20.58
C ARG A 72 15.04 2.97 20.38
N THR A 73 13.84 3.46 20.13
CA THR A 73 13.61 4.86 19.73
C THR A 73 12.22 5.34 20.12
N ASP A 74 12.10 6.65 20.35
CA ASP A 74 10.83 7.34 20.53
C ASP A 74 10.25 7.86 19.20
N ALA A 75 10.98 7.72 18.10
CA ALA A 75 10.54 8.19 16.80
C ALA A 75 9.26 7.49 16.32
N PRO A 76 8.28 8.24 15.84
CA PRO A 76 7.03 7.66 15.35
C PRO A 76 7.25 6.77 14.13
N LEU A 77 6.30 5.88 13.87
CA LEU A 77 6.20 5.11 12.63
C LEU A 77 4.86 5.41 11.96
N ASN A 78 4.91 5.89 10.73
CA ASN A 78 3.72 6.04 9.91
C ASN A 78 3.56 4.83 8.98
N ILE A 79 2.37 4.24 8.99
CA ILE A 79 2.00 3.09 8.16
C ILE A 79 0.99 3.56 7.13
N ILE A 80 1.41 3.68 5.86
CA ILE A 80 0.52 4.02 4.74
C ILE A 80 -0.28 2.77 4.37
N ILE A 81 -1.60 2.86 4.46
CA ILE A 81 -2.50 1.73 4.22
C ILE A 81 -2.97 1.76 2.77
N CYS A 82 -2.30 0.97 1.91
CA CYS A 82 -2.57 0.86 0.49
C CYS A 82 -3.54 -0.31 0.18
N GLU A 83 -4.57 -0.47 1.02
CA GLU A 83 -5.55 -1.53 0.88
C GLU A 83 -6.84 -1.02 0.20
N ASN A 84 -7.46 -1.87 -0.61
CA ASN A 84 -8.78 -1.55 -1.19
C ASN A 84 -9.89 -1.95 -0.21
N LEU A 85 -9.97 -1.22 0.90
CA LEU A 85 -10.86 -1.50 2.02
C LEU A 85 -11.32 -0.17 2.65
N ASN A 86 -12.62 -0.03 2.87
CA ASN A 86 -13.16 1.14 3.59
C ASN A 86 -12.80 1.06 5.07
N ASP A 87 -12.51 2.19 5.68
CA ASP A 87 -12.09 2.29 7.08
C ASP A 87 -10.91 1.37 7.41
N ALA A 88 -9.98 1.19 6.47
CA ALA A 88 -8.85 0.28 6.61
C ALA A 88 -7.97 0.63 7.82
N ASN A 89 -7.83 1.92 8.14
CA ASN A 89 -7.14 2.42 9.31
C ASN A 89 -7.78 1.90 10.62
N LYS A 90 -9.11 2.03 10.77
CA LYS A 90 -9.82 1.57 11.97
C LYS A 90 -9.78 0.05 12.12
N ILE A 91 -9.89 -0.67 11.00
CA ILE A 91 -9.82 -2.13 10.99
C ILE A 91 -8.43 -2.60 11.41
N LEU A 92 -7.38 -2.02 10.83
CA LEU A 92 -6.00 -2.36 11.18
C LEU A 92 -5.68 -1.96 12.62
N GLU A 93 -6.14 -0.78 13.06
CA GLU A 93 -6.01 -0.33 14.45
C GLU A 93 -6.62 -1.33 15.45
N GLY A 94 -7.86 -1.78 15.19
CA GLY A 94 -8.52 -2.78 16.02
C GLY A 94 -7.71 -4.06 16.13
N MET A 95 -7.26 -4.61 14.98
CA MET A 95 -6.46 -5.82 14.94
C MET A 95 -5.12 -5.69 15.69
N LEU A 96 -4.45 -4.55 15.58
CA LEU A 96 -3.18 -4.28 16.27
C LEU A 96 -3.41 -4.14 17.79
N LYS A 97 -4.40 -3.33 18.19
CA LYS A 97 -4.70 -3.08 19.60
C LYS A 97 -5.20 -4.32 20.35
N GLU A 98 -5.80 -5.30 19.68
CA GLU A 98 -6.15 -6.59 20.28
C GLU A 98 -4.94 -7.38 20.79
N GLN A 99 -3.75 -7.15 20.25
CA GLN A 99 -2.51 -7.84 20.61
C GLN A 99 -1.57 -7.00 21.50
N LEU A 100 -1.97 -5.78 21.84
CA LEU A 100 -1.20 -4.85 22.66
C LEU A 100 -1.72 -4.78 24.10
N SER A 101 -0.80 -4.65 25.07
CA SER A 101 -1.15 -4.30 26.45
C SER A 101 -1.69 -2.86 26.55
N GLU A 102 -2.25 -2.47 27.68
CA GLU A 102 -2.76 -1.08 27.87
C GLU A 102 -1.63 -0.05 27.79
N GLU A 103 -0.44 -0.37 28.29
CA GLU A 103 0.74 0.50 28.19
C GLU A 103 1.20 0.61 26.71
N GLU A 104 1.21 -0.52 25.99
CA GLU A 104 1.56 -0.55 24.56
C GLU A 104 0.54 0.20 23.70
N LYS A 105 -0.76 0.18 24.05
CA LYS A 105 -1.79 0.97 23.37
C LYS A 105 -1.55 2.47 23.52
N ALA A 106 -1.10 2.92 24.68
CA ALA A 106 -0.75 4.32 24.88
C ALA A 106 0.46 4.75 24.03
N LEU A 107 1.47 3.87 23.90
CA LEU A 107 2.60 4.09 22.99
C LEU A 107 2.15 4.10 21.53
N PHE A 108 1.27 3.18 21.15
CA PHE A 108 0.69 3.10 19.81
C PHE A 108 -0.03 4.39 19.45
N ASP A 109 -0.94 4.88 20.30
CA ASP A 109 -1.70 6.11 20.07
C ASP A 109 -0.80 7.34 19.94
N ALA A 110 0.30 7.37 20.67
CA ALA A 110 1.26 8.47 20.63
C ALA A 110 2.20 8.44 19.42
N ARG A 111 2.60 7.24 18.95
CA ARG A 111 3.77 7.07 18.07
C ARG A 111 3.47 6.34 16.75
N VAL A 112 2.25 5.83 16.54
CA VAL A 112 1.92 5.14 15.28
C VAL A 112 0.87 5.93 14.52
N GLY A 113 1.20 6.33 13.28
CA GLY A 113 0.26 6.92 12.34
C GLY A 113 -0.30 5.85 11.41
N LEU A 114 -1.62 5.67 11.38
CA LEU A 114 -2.30 4.80 10.43
C LEU A 114 -2.89 5.65 9.31
N VAL A 115 -2.10 5.83 8.26
CA VAL A 115 -2.33 6.80 7.18
C VAL A 115 -3.10 6.15 6.05
N GLU A 116 -4.35 6.50 5.86
CA GLU A 116 -5.12 6.03 4.70
C GLU A 116 -4.57 6.61 3.40
N ALA A 117 -4.61 5.80 2.33
CA ALA A 117 -4.22 6.20 1.00
C ALA A 117 -5.31 5.87 -0.02
N SER A 118 -5.43 6.73 -1.04
CA SER A 118 -6.35 6.50 -2.16
C SER A 118 -5.57 6.04 -3.40
N ILE A 119 -5.50 4.73 -3.60
CA ILE A 119 -4.78 4.13 -4.73
C ILE A 119 -5.61 4.26 -6.00
N GLY A 120 -5.12 5.06 -6.95
CA GLY A 120 -5.75 5.27 -8.25
C GLY A 120 -5.03 4.59 -9.42
N ARG A 121 -3.77 4.18 -9.23
CA ARG A 121 -2.97 3.54 -10.28
C ARG A 121 -3.56 2.19 -10.68
N MET A 122 -3.74 2.01 -11.99
CA MET A 122 -4.14 0.72 -12.55
C MET A 122 -2.93 -0.20 -12.69
N VAL A 123 -3.04 -1.37 -12.08
CA VAL A 123 -2.07 -2.47 -12.19
C VAL A 123 -2.84 -3.69 -12.72
N PRO A 124 -2.74 -4.02 -14.01
CA PRO A 124 -3.45 -5.16 -14.59
C PRO A 124 -2.91 -6.48 -14.04
N VAL A 125 -3.67 -7.54 -14.23
CA VAL A 125 -3.18 -8.90 -13.97
C VAL A 125 -1.97 -9.15 -14.89
N GLN A 126 -0.83 -9.46 -14.30
CA GLN A 126 0.44 -9.66 -15.02
C GLN A 126 0.42 -11.01 -15.74
N THR A 127 0.34 -10.99 -17.06
CA THR A 127 0.44 -12.20 -17.89
C THR A 127 1.90 -12.52 -18.20
N GLU A 128 2.19 -13.76 -18.62
CA GLU A 128 3.56 -14.13 -19.04
C GLU A 128 4.03 -13.32 -20.25
N GLU A 129 3.11 -12.94 -21.16
CA GLU A 129 3.41 -12.05 -22.27
C GLU A 129 3.85 -10.66 -21.78
N MET A 130 3.16 -10.09 -20.79
CA MET A 130 3.52 -8.80 -20.19
C MET A 130 4.86 -8.85 -19.47
N LYS A 131 5.18 -9.96 -18.84
CA LYS A 131 6.47 -10.18 -18.16
C LYS A 131 7.63 -10.25 -19.14
N ASP A 132 7.39 -10.66 -20.40
CA ASP A 132 8.40 -10.64 -21.48
C ASP A 132 9.74 -11.26 -21.04
N GLY A 133 9.66 -12.47 -20.47
CA GLY A 133 10.81 -13.27 -20.02
C GLY A 133 11.41 -12.88 -18.67
N ASP A 134 10.98 -11.80 -18.02
CA ASP A 134 11.42 -11.46 -16.67
C ASP A 134 10.27 -11.66 -15.65
N PRO A 135 10.36 -12.68 -14.78
CA PRO A 135 9.29 -13.00 -13.83
C PRO A 135 9.06 -11.89 -12.79
N MET A 136 10.02 -10.97 -12.62
CA MET A 136 9.93 -9.85 -11.69
C MET A 136 9.35 -8.57 -12.33
N ARG A 137 9.17 -8.55 -13.66
CA ARG A 137 8.60 -7.38 -14.34
C ARG A 137 7.18 -7.10 -13.89
N VAL A 138 6.90 -5.83 -13.60
CA VAL A 138 5.57 -5.33 -13.27
C VAL A 138 5.17 -4.27 -14.30
N CYS A 139 4.06 -4.53 -15.02
CA CYS A 139 3.49 -3.57 -15.96
C CYS A 139 2.44 -2.71 -15.27
N VAL A 140 2.55 -1.40 -15.41
CA VAL A 140 1.67 -0.41 -14.78
C VAL A 140 1.45 0.79 -15.70
N GLU A 141 0.43 1.60 -15.42
CA GLU A 141 0.30 2.92 -16.03
C GLU A 141 1.24 3.95 -15.35
N ARG A 142 1.50 5.08 -16.04
CA ARG A 142 2.37 6.15 -15.49
C ARG A 142 1.76 6.91 -14.31
N TYR A 143 0.46 6.84 -14.10
CA TYR A 143 -0.21 7.54 -13.01
C TYR A 143 0.43 7.18 -11.67
N GLY A 144 1.00 8.16 -10.98
CA GLY A 144 1.75 7.95 -9.74
C GLY A 144 1.27 8.81 -8.57
N PHE A 145 0.18 9.56 -8.74
CA PHE A 145 -0.38 10.41 -7.69
C PHE A 145 -0.97 9.58 -6.55
N LEU A 146 -0.44 9.76 -5.33
CA LEU A 146 -0.83 9.02 -4.13
C LEU A 146 -1.34 9.98 -3.06
N PRO A 147 -2.65 10.29 -3.02
CA PRO A 147 -3.22 11.05 -1.93
C PRO A 147 -3.21 10.24 -0.64
N VAL A 148 -2.83 10.88 0.46
CA VAL A 148 -2.76 10.30 1.80
C VAL A 148 -3.39 11.22 2.83
N ASP A 149 -3.92 10.65 3.91
CA ASP A 149 -4.52 11.40 5.01
C ASP A 149 -3.48 12.16 5.82
N LEU A 150 -3.46 13.49 5.67
CA LEU A 150 -2.53 14.36 6.39
C LEU A 150 -2.73 14.29 7.92
N ALA A 151 -3.98 14.24 8.37
CA ALA A 151 -4.29 14.27 9.80
C ALA A 151 -3.84 13.01 10.57
N ALA A 152 -3.62 11.90 9.87
CA ALA A 152 -3.22 10.64 10.46
C ALA A 152 -1.71 10.51 10.71
N PHE A 153 -0.88 11.42 10.16
CA PHE A 153 0.56 11.37 10.38
C PHE A 153 0.95 11.70 11.81
N LYS A 154 1.94 10.99 12.32
CA LYS A 154 2.64 11.31 13.57
C LYS A 154 4.02 11.88 13.23
N GLY A 155 4.33 13.07 13.77
CA GLY A 155 5.57 13.77 13.45
C GLY A 155 5.57 14.41 12.05
N GLU A 156 6.73 14.51 11.44
CA GLU A 156 6.89 15.13 10.12
C GLU A 156 6.37 14.23 9.00
N VAL A 157 5.75 14.85 8.01
CA VAL A 157 5.33 14.16 6.79
C VAL A 157 6.53 14.02 5.86
N PRO A 158 6.87 12.79 5.39
CA PRO A 158 8.05 12.59 4.56
C PRO A 158 7.85 13.20 3.16
N GLU A 159 8.91 13.82 2.64
CA GLU A 159 8.94 14.29 1.25
C GLU A 159 9.20 13.11 0.29
N ILE A 160 8.12 12.52 -0.20
CA ILE A 160 8.17 11.43 -1.20
C ILE A 160 7.51 11.93 -2.48
N GLN A 161 8.17 11.75 -3.62
CA GLN A 161 7.63 12.16 -4.92
C GLN A 161 6.25 11.52 -5.16
N ASN A 162 5.28 12.37 -5.53
CA ASN A 162 3.89 12.00 -5.76
C ASN A 162 3.08 11.55 -4.53
N LEU A 163 3.65 11.52 -3.33
CA LEU A 163 2.90 11.45 -2.09
C LEU A 163 2.25 12.81 -1.85
N VAL A 164 0.94 12.86 -1.74
CA VAL A 164 0.20 14.12 -1.60
C VAL A 164 -0.65 14.09 -0.34
N PRO A 165 -0.14 14.64 0.76
CA PRO A 165 -0.91 14.80 1.99
C PRO A 165 -2.09 15.76 1.77
N PHE A 166 -3.27 15.37 2.23
CA PHE A 166 -4.50 16.15 2.04
C PHE A 166 -5.43 16.03 3.25
N GLU A 167 -6.12 17.12 3.56
CA GLU A 167 -7.15 17.20 4.60
C GLU A 167 -8.32 18.07 4.12
N PRO A 168 -9.59 17.65 4.25
CA PRO A 168 -10.07 16.38 4.82
C PRO A 168 -9.95 15.22 3.80
N PHE A 169 -9.40 14.09 4.23
CA PHE A 169 -9.10 12.96 3.34
C PHE A 169 -10.36 12.24 2.81
N ASP A 170 -11.47 12.35 3.50
CA ASP A 170 -12.79 11.82 3.11
C ASP A 170 -13.19 12.20 1.66
N PHE A 171 -12.73 13.35 1.18
CA PHE A 171 -12.90 13.75 -0.21
C PHE A 171 -12.32 12.72 -1.20
N TYR A 172 -11.12 12.23 -0.97
CA TYR A 172 -10.47 11.26 -1.87
C TYR A 172 -11.11 9.89 -1.80
N ILE A 173 -11.56 9.46 -0.62
CA ILE A 173 -12.31 8.22 -0.44
C ILE A 173 -13.62 8.28 -1.24
N LYS A 174 -14.41 9.33 -1.07
CA LYS A 174 -15.66 9.55 -1.81
C LYS A 174 -15.43 9.65 -3.31
N ARG A 175 -14.41 10.41 -3.74
CA ARG A 175 -14.05 10.53 -5.16
C ARG A 175 -13.74 9.17 -5.76
N LYS A 176 -12.94 8.36 -5.08
CA LYS A 176 -12.61 7.01 -5.56
C LYS A 176 -13.85 6.13 -5.66
N LEU A 177 -14.67 6.08 -4.62
CA LEU A 177 -15.85 5.22 -4.58
C LEU A 177 -16.92 5.65 -5.59
N PHE A 178 -17.30 6.91 -5.57
CA PHE A 178 -18.49 7.42 -6.30
C PHE A 178 -18.19 7.96 -7.70
N ILE A 179 -16.93 8.09 -8.09
CA ILE A 179 -16.54 8.47 -9.44
C ILE A 179 -15.75 7.34 -10.10
N HIS A 180 -14.60 6.99 -9.58
CA HIS A 180 -13.70 6.02 -10.22
C HIS A 180 -14.26 4.59 -10.21
N ASN A 181 -14.59 4.04 -9.03
CA ASN A 181 -15.11 2.68 -8.92
C ASN A 181 -16.50 2.56 -9.53
N MET A 182 -17.37 3.56 -9.33
CA MET A 182 -18.70 3.59 -9.95
C MET A 182 -18.60 3.65 -11.47
N GLY A 183 -17.69 4.44 -12.05
CA GLY A 183 -17.46 4.49 -13.48
C GLY A 183 -17.10 3.13 -14.06
N HIS A 184 -16.15 2.42 -13.45
CA HIS A 184 -15.79 1.05 -13.85
C HIS A 184 -16.96 0.07 -13.74
N ALA A 185 -17.70 0.10 -12.65
CA ALA A 185 -18.88 -0.75 -12.45
C ALA A 185 -19.95 -0.48 -13.52
N THR A 186 -20.23 0.80 -13.79
CA THR A 186 -21.22 1.22 -14.81
C THR A 186 -20.81 0.73 -16.19
N CYS A 187 -19.55 0.93 -16.59
CA CYS A 187 -19.02 0.42 -17.86
C CYS A 187 -19.11 -1.11 -17.95
N ALA A 188 -18.80 -1.83 -16.88
CA ALA A 188 -18.85 -3.28 -16.85
C ALA A 188 -20.30 -3.80 -16.99
N TYR A 189 -21.24 -3.22 -16.25
CA TYR A 189 -22.65 -3.62 -16.31
C TYR A 189 -23.30 -3.30 -17.66
N LEU A 190 -23.11 -2.08 -18.19
CA LEU A 190 -23.65 -1.69 -19.49
C LEU A 190 -22.99 -2.45 -20.62
N GLY A 191 -21.67 -2.62 -20.58
CA GLY A 191 -20.92 -3.44 -21.55
C GLY A 191 -21.41 -4.89 -21.56
N GLY A 192 -21.58 -5.50 -20.38
CA GLY A 192 -22.12 -6.84 -20.25
C GLY A 192 -23.55 -6.96 -20.79
N TYR A 193 -24.40 -5.96 -20.53
CA TYR A 193 -25.77 -5.90 -21.04
C TYR A 193 -25.83 -5.90 -22.58
N VAL A 194 -24.89 -5.22 -23.25
CA VAL A 194 -24.80 -5.19 -24.72
C VAL A 194 -23.85 -6.28 -25.28
N GLY A 195 -23.46 -7.27 -24.48
CA GLY A 195 -22.69 -8.44 -24.90
C GLY A 195 -21.19 -8.20 -25.08
N ARG A 196 -20.63 -7.12 -24.49
CA ARG A 196 -19.18 -6.87 -24.50
C ARG A 196 -18.48 -7.72 -23.45
N LYS A 197 -17.28 -8.20 -23.77
CA LYS A 197 -16.46 -9.02 -22.87
C LYS A 197 -15.49 -8.18 -22.04
N TYR A 198 -15.04 -7.06 -22.58
CA TYR A 198 -14.03 -6.19 -21.95
C TYR A 198 -14.47 -4.75 -21.93
N ILE A 199 -14.02 -3.99 -20.92
CA ILE A 199 -14.38 -2.58 -20.73
C ILE A 199 -13.93 -1.68 -21.91
N TYR A 200 -12.83 -2.01 -22.55
CA TYR A 200 -12.30 -1.23 -23.69
C TYR A 200 -13.10 -1.39 -24.99
N GLN A 201 -14.04 -2.30 -25.08
CA GLN A 201 -14.92 -2.52 -26.23
C GLN A 201 -16.13 -1.62 -26.24
#